data_e21749bb660331327e43b319fe1292aa
#
_entry.id   e21749bb660331327e43b319fe1292aa
#
_cell.length_a   1.000
_cell.length_b   1.000
_cell.length_c   1.000
_cell.angle_alpha   90.00
_cell.angle_beta   90.00
_cell.angle_gamma   90.00
#
_symmetry.space_group_name_H-M   'P 1'
#
loop_
_entity.id
_entity.type
_entity.pdbx_description
1 polymer ?
#
loop_
_entity_poly.entity_id
_entity_poly.type
_entity_poly.pdbx_seq_one_letter_code
_entity_poly.pdbx_strand_id
1 'polypeptide(L)'
;RVEDSLTEQSHLLMPKCLNAAGYLFGGQLLAWIDETAGIVAKRHAEMNVVTVAVDNMYFKAGAKVNDTIVLIGRLTHVGRSSMEVRIDTYCEALDGTRTMINRAYFTMVGTDENQHPVEVPGLIIEGVTQQIENESAQKRAKLWKVRRHEGF
;
A
#
# COMPACT_ATOMS: atom_id res chain seq x y z
N ARG A 1 -11.32 -12.08 2.94
CA ARG A 1 -11.02 -12.16 1.50
C ARG A 1 -10.35 -10.88 1.03
N VAL A 2 -9.51 -10.99 0.00
CA VAL A 2 -8.82 -9.83 -0.57
C VAL A 2 -9.82 -8.76 -1.02
N GLU A 3 -10.89 -9.14 -1.69
CA GLU A 3 -11.91 -8.23 -2.20
C GLU A 3 -12.64 -7.47 -1.09
N ASP A 4 -12.78 -8.06 0.07
CA ASP A 4 -13.56 -7.45 1.18
C ASP A 4 -12.92 -6.17 1.71
N SER A 5 -11.59 -6.03 1.59
CA SER A 5 -10.85 -4.85 2.02
C SER A 5 -10.26 -4.04 0.88
N LEU A 6 -10.47 -4.46 -0.37
CA LEU A 6 -10.01 -3.72 -1.54
C LEU A 6 -10.48 -2.27 -1.47
N THR A 7 -9.54 -1.34 -1.65
CA THR A 7 -9.80 0.09 -1.51
C THR A 7 -9.29 0.84 -2.72
N GLU A 8 -10.13 1.67 -3.29
CA GLU A 8 -9.75 2.60 -4.35
C GLU A 8 -9.98 4.03 -3.89
N GLN A 9 -8.98 4.88 -4.07
CA GLN A 9 -9.07 6.31 -3.77
C GLN A 9 -8.60 7.10 -4.98
N SER A 10 -9.24 8.24 -5.23
CA SER A 10 -8.85 9.14 -6.32
C SER A 10 -8.59 10.53 -5.77
N HIS A 11 -7.54 11.17 -6.28
CA HIS A 11 -7.16 12.52 -5.91
C HIS A 11 -6.91 13.34 -7.17
N LEU A 12 -7.42 14.55 -7.19
CA LEU A 12 -7.04 15.53 -8.20
C LEU A 12 -5.72 16.17 -7.78
N LEU A 13 -4.73 16.15 -8.67
CA LEU A 13 -3.42 16.71 -8.38
C LEU A 13 -3.47 18.22 -8.42
N MET A 14 -3.42 18.82 -7.24
CA MET A 14 -3.50 20.27 -7.05
C MET A 14 -2.08 20.87 -6.96
N PRO A 15 -1.93 22.18 -7.25
CA PRO A 15 -0.61 22.84 -7.21
C PRO A 15 0.16 22.65 -5.89
N LYS A 16 -0.53 22.59 -4.75
CA LYS A 16 0.10 22.38 -3.44
C LYS A 16 0.78 21.00 -3.30
N CYS A 17 0.47 20.08 -4.21
CA CYS A 17 1.02 18.71 -4.18
C CYS A 17 2.24 18.55 -5.10
N LEU A 18 2.74 19.64 -5.70
CA LEU A 18 3.85 19.60 -6.63
C LEU A 18 5.19 19.87 -5.94
N ASN A 19 6.25 19.26 -6.50
CA ASN A 19 7.61 19.59 -6.13
C ASN A 19 8.14 20.81 -6.92
N ALA A 20 9.39 21.18 -6.71
CA ALA A 20 10.01 22.33 -7.41
C ALA A 20 10.06 22.16 -8.93
N ALA A 21 10.06 20.91 -9.43
CA ALA A 21 10.09 20.60 -10.87
C ALA A 21 8.70 20.61 -11.52
N GLY A 22 7.64 20.83 -10.75
CA GLY A 22 6.27 20.85 -11.27
C GLY A 22 5.60 19.50 -11.41
N TYR A 23 6.12 18.47 -10.74
CA TYR A 23 5.57 17.12 -10.71
C TYR A 23 5.06 16.76 -9.31
N LEU A 24 4.25 15.72 -9.23
CA LEU A 24 3.76 15.19 -7.95
C LEU A 24 4.92 15.00 -6.98
N PHE A 25 4.82 15.65 -5.82
CA PHE A 25 5.79 15.52 -4.74
C PHE A 25 5.77 14.10 -4.17
N GLY A 26 6.94 13.47 -4.09
CA GLY A 26 7.04 12.09 -3.61
C GLY A 26 6.49 11.88 -2.21
N GLY A 27 6.71 12.83 -1.32
CA GLY A 27 6.16 12.79 0.04
C GLY A 27 4.63 12.84 0.07
N GLN A 28 4.01 13.60 -0.84
CA GLN A 28 2.56 13.62 -0.95
C GLN A 28 2.01 12.29 -1.45
N LEU A 29 2.65 11.69 -2.45
CA LEU A 29 2.26 10.36 -2.92
C LEU A 29 2.41 9.33 -1.81
N LEU A 30 3.51 9.37 -1.07
CA LEU A 30 3.75 8.47 0.05
C LEU A 30 2.66 8.61 1.13
N ALA A 31 2.22 9.83 1.43
CA ALA A 31 1.13 10.08 2.37
C ALA A 31 -0.18 9.45 1.90
N TRP A 32 -0.54 9.61 0.64
CA TRP A 32 -1.75 8.99 0.08
C TRP A 32 -1.67 7.46 0.07
N ILE A 33 -0.49 6.90 -0.23
CA ILE A 33 -0.27 5.46 -0.18
C ILE A 33 -0.44 4.94 1.24
N ASP A 34 0.14 5.62 2.22
CA ASP A 34 0.02 5.24 3.63
C ASP A 34 -1.43 5.27 4.11
N GLU A 35 -2.18 6.29 3.75
CA GLU A 35 -3.61 6.40 4.05
C GLU A 35 -4.39 5.23 3.45
N THR A 36 -4.15 4.92 2.19
CA THR A 36 -4.81 3.81 1.49
C THR A 36 -4.48 2.48 2.16
N ALA A 37 -3.21 2.26 2.48
CA ALA A 37 -2.77 1.04 3.18
C ALA A 37 -3.45 0.90 4.55
N GLY A 38 -3.56 2.00 5.28
CA GLY A 38 -4.25 2.03 6.58
C GLY A 38 -5.72 1.65 6.46
N ILE A 39 -6.41 2.16 5.44
CA ILE A 39 -7.82 1.83 5.22
C ILE A 39 -8.00 0.34 4.89
N VAL A 40 -7.17 -0.20 4.00
CA VAL A 40 -7.21 -1.63 3.65
C VAL A 40 -7.02 -2.50 4.90
N ALA A 41 -5.97 -2.20 5.68
CA ALA A 41 -5.66 -2.97 6.87
C ALA A 41 -6.76 -2.88 7.93
N LYS A 42 -7.32 -1.70 8.16
CA LYS A 42 -8.45 -1.51 9.10
C LYS A 42 -9.69 -2.26 8.68
N ARG A 43 -10.02 -2.24 7.39
CA ARG A 43 -11.19 -2.96 6.87
C ARG A 43 -11.07 -4.46 7.07
N HIS A 44 -9.86 -5.00 6.91
CA HIS A 44 -9.62 -6.42 7.12
C HIS A 44 -9.60 -6.79 8.61
N ALA A 45 -8.82 -6.05 9.39
CA ALA A 45 -8.55 -6.39 10.79
C ALA A 45 -9.65 -5.98 11.77
N GLU A 46 -10.45 -4.98 11.41
CA GLU A 46 -11.47 -4.37 12.26
C GLU A 46 -10.89 -3.87 13.59
N MET A 47 -9.67 -3.35 13.56
CA MET A 47 -8.97 -2.79 14.71
C MET A 47 -8.04 -1.67 14.28
N ASN A 48 -7.43 -0.98 15.23
CA ASN A 48 -6.41 0.01 14.94
C ASN A 48 -5.17 -0.65 14.35
N VAL A 49 -4.52 0.04 13.44
CA VAL A 49 -3.32 -0.44 12.75
C VAL A 49 -2.26 0.65 12.73
N VAL A 50 -1.00 0.23 12.65
CA VAL A 50 0.14 1.14 12.47
C VAL A 50 0.99 0.66 11.30
N THR A 51 1.63 1.61 10.63
CA THR A 51 2.61 1.31 9.57
C THR A 51 3.95 1.01 10.24
N VAL A 52 4.53 -0.15 9.95
CA VAL A 52 5.82 -0.54 10.53
C VAL A 52 6.95 -0.64 9.51
N ALA A 53 6.63 -0.82 8.24
CA ALA A 53 7.66 -0.90 7.20
C ALA A 53 7.09 -0.52 5.84
N VAL A 54 7.96 0.07 5.03
CA VAL A 54 7.72 0.36 3.62
C VAL A 54 8.81 -0.37 2.85
N ASP A 55 8.43 -1.23 1.91
CA ASP A 55 9.40 -1.90 1.07
C ASP A 55 9.94 -0.93 -0.01
N ASN A 56 10.94 -1.38 -0.75
CA ASN A 56 11.52 -0.56 -1.82
C ASN A 56 10.43 -0.01 -2.73
N MET A 57 10.45 1.31 -2.90
CA MET A 57 9.44 2.02 -3.67
C MET A 57 10.09 2.80 -4.79
N TYR A 58 9.65 2.56 -6.02
CA TYR A 58 10.20 3.21 -7.20
C TYR A 58 9.16 4.09 -7.87
N PHE A 59 9.52 5.32 -8.19
CA PHE A 59 8.69 6.26 -8.93
C PHE A 59 8.97 6.06 -10.42
N LYS A 60 8.03 5.40 -11.12
CA LYS A 60 8.19 5.03 -12.54
C LYS A 60 7.97 6.19 -13.49
N ALA A 61 7.11 7.13 -13.11
CA ALA A 61 6.76 8.29 -13.92
C ALA A 61 6.29 9.42 -13.03
N GLY A 62 6.38 10.66 -13.54
CA GLY A 62 5.85 11.84 -12.86
C GLY A 62 4.40 12.09 -13.23
N ALA A 63 3.69 12.78 -12.35
CA ALA A 63 2.35 13.28 -12.61
C ALA A 63 2.32 14.80 -12.49
N LYS A 64 1.44 15.45 -13.26
CA LYS A 64 1.36 16.91 -13.40
C LYS A 64 0.06 17.43 -12.81
N VAL A 65 0.00 18.74 -12.59
CA VAL A 65 -1.23 19.42 -12.14
C VAL A 65 -2.40 19.06 -13.06
N ASN A 66 -3.57 18.89 -12.46
CA ASN A 66 -4.81 18.44 -13.08
C ASN A 66 -4.88 16.96 -13.46
N ASP A 67 -3.82 16.19 -13.31
CA ASP A 67 -3.93 14.75 -13.46
C ASP A 67 -4.78 14.17 -12.33
N THR A 68 -5.55 13.13 -12.64
CA THR A 68 -6.27 12.36 -11.63
C THR A 68 -5.39 11.20 -11.20
N ILE A 69 -5.11 11.12 -9.91
CA ILE A 69 -4.28 10.07 -9.32
C ILE A 69 -5.20 9.05 -8.66
N VAL A 70 -5.07 7.80 -9.06
CA VAL A 70 -5.89 6.69 -8.54
C VAL A 70 -5.00 5.71 -7.81
N LEU A 71 -5.34 5.41 -6.55
CA LEU A 71 -4.63 4.44 -5.74
C LEU A 71 -5.54 3.25 -5.48
N ILE A 72 -5.05 2.05 -5.75
CA ILE A 72 -5.78 0.81 -5.51
C ILE A 72 -4.96 -0.05 -4.56
N GLY A 73 -5.50 -0.29 -3.38
CA GLY A 73 -4.87 -1.08 -2.33
C GLY A 73 -5.57 -2.39 -2.08
N ARG A 74 -4.79 -3.45 -1.89
CA ARG A 74 -5.29 -4.77 -1.50
C ARG A 74 -4.28 -5.53 -0.67
N LEU A 75 -4.77 -6.42 0.18
CA LEU A 75 -3.92 -7.33 0.93
C LEU A 75 -3.28 -8.37 0.01
N THR A 76 -2.03 -8.69 0.27
CA THR A 76 -1.30 -9.75 -0.40
C THR A 76 -0.94 -10.88 0.55
N HIS A 77 -0.74 -10.58 1.85
CA HIS A 77 -0.35 -11.55 2.86
C HIS A 77 -0.73 -11.07 4.25
N VAL A 78 -1.09 -12.02 5.11
CA VAL A 78 -1.33 -11.77 6.52
C VAL A 78 -0.49 -12.76 7.32
N GLY A 79 0.32 -12.23 8.23
CA GLY A 79 1.03 -13.01 9.24
C GLY A 79 0.22 -13.11 10.53
N ARG A 80 0.89 -13.23 11.66
CA ARG A 80 0.20 -13.29 12.95
C ARG A 80 -0.42 -11.93 13.33
N SER A 81 0.38 -10.89 13.39
CA SER A 81 -0.06 -9.52 13.71
C SER A 81 0.17 -8.56 12.56
N SER A 82 0.85 -8.98 11.51
CA SER A 82 1.23 -8.16 10.37
C SER A 82 0.38 -8.45 9.14
N MET A 83 0.23 -7.43 8.31
CA MET A 83 -0.50 -7.49 7.06
C MET A 83 0.33 -6.75 6.01
N GLU A 84 0.55 -7.37 4.85
CA GLU A 84 1.14 -6.65 3.73
C GLU A 84 0.04 -6.13 2.82
N VAL A 85 0.09 -4.84 2.51
CA VAL A 85 -0.80 -4.17 1.56
C VAL A 85 0.01 -3.77 0.34
N ARG A 86 -0.46 -4.18 -0.84
CA ARG A 86 0.05 -3.69 -2.11
C ARG A 86 -0.79 -2.51 -2.57
N ILE A 87 -0.15 -1.42 -2.92
CA ILE A 87 -0.83 -0.24 -3.45
C ILE A 87 -0.26 0.07 -4.83
N ASP A 88 -1.13 0.01 -5.83
CA ASP A 88 -0.81 0.44 -7.19
C ASP A 88 -1.36 1.84 -7.41
N THR A 89 -0.52 2.74 -7.87
CA THR A 89 -0.89 4.12 -8.17
C THR A 89 -0.86 4.36 -9.66
N TYR A 90 -1.95 4.95 -10.16
CA TYR A 90 -2.16 5.24 -11.59
C TYR A 90 -2.40 6.72 -11.81
N CYS A 91 -1.97 7.19 -12.97
CA CYS A 91 -2.40 8.46 -13.53
C CYS A 91 -3.52 8.15 -14.54
N GLU A 92 -4.70 8.72 -14.32
CA GLU A 92 -5.86 8.48 -15.15
C GLU A 92 -6.06 9.63 -16.14
N ALA A 93 -6.10 9.30 -17.42
CA ALA A 93 -6.39 10.27 -18.49
C ALA A 93 -7.88 10.58 -18.60
N LEU A 94 -8.22 11.60 -19.37
CA LEU A 94 -9.61 12.03 -19.55
C LEU A 94 -10.51 10.95 -20.14
N ASP A 95 -9.95 10.04 -20.94
CA ASP A 95 -10.69 8.92 -21.52
C ASP A 95 -10.81 7.72 -20.59
N GLY A 96 -10.27 7.82 -19.37
CA GLY A 96 -10.27 6.73 -18.40
C GLY A 96 -9.07 5.79 -18.48
N THR A 97 -8.18 5.98 -19.42
CA THR A 97 -6.95 5.16 -19.52
C THR A 97 -6.06 5.40 -18.32
N ARG A 98 -5.61 4.33 -17.67
CA ARG A 98 -4.78 4.38 -16.48
C ARG A 98 -3.36 3.91 -16.78
N THR A 99 -2.38 4.73 -16.42
CA THR A 99 -0.95 4.41 -16.53
C THR A 99 -0.36 4.29 -15.14
N MET A 100 0.26 3.16 -14.84
CA MET A 100 0.87 2.94 -13.52
C MET A 100 2.10 3.83 -13.34
N ILE A 101 2.12 4.59 -12.25
CA ILE A 101 3.26 5.46 -11.90
C ILE A 101 4.03 4.95 -10.69
N ASN A 102 3.42 4.07 -9.87
CA ASN A 102 4.09 3.53 -8.69
C ASN A 102 3.42 2.22 -8.25
N ARG A 103 4.21 1.35 -7.65
CA ARG A 103 3.74 0.18 -6.89
C ARG A 103 4.49 0.15 -5.57
N ALA A 104 3.76 0.02 -4.48
CA ALA A 104 4.32 0.01 -3.15
C ALA A 104 3.78 -1.17 -2.34
N TYR A 105 4.58 -1.63 -1.38
CA TYR A 105 4.21 -2.65 -0.42
C TYR A 105 4.44 -2.10 0.98
N PHE A 106 3.37 -2.02 1.75
CA PHE A 106 3.40 -1.53 3.13
C PHE A 106 3.10 -2.67 4.08
N THR A 107 3.88 -2.76 5.15
CA THR A 107 3.60 -3.69 6.25
C THR A 107 2.90 -2.93 7.37
N MET A 108 1.68 -3.39 7.67
CA MET A 108 0.84 -2.84 8.72
C MET A 108 0.73 -3.85 9.86
N VAL A 109 0.59 -3.38 11.08
CA VAL A 109 0.42 -4.24 12.26
C VAL A 109 -0.85 -3.83 13.01
N GLY A 110 -1.67 -4.82 13.34
CA GLY A 110 -2.84 -4.61 14.20
C GLY A 110 -2.40 -4.37 15.65
N THR A 111 -3.03 -3.41 16.31
CA THR A 111 -2.65 -2.99 17.66
C THR A 111 -3.86 -2.91 18.58
N ASP A 112 -3.63 -3.12 19.88
CA ASP A 112 -4.61 -2.89 20.93
C ASP A 112 -4.66 -1.40 21.33
N GLU A 113 -5.45 -1.08 22.36
CA GLU A 113 -5.59 0.29 22.87
C GLU A 113 -4.27 0.86 23.40
N ASN A 114 -3.34 0.00 23.82
CA ASN A 114 -2.02 0.39 24.33
C ASN A 114 -0.93 0.32 23.25
N GLN A 115 -1.34 0.19 21.99
CA GLN A 115 -0.45 0.11 20.83
C GLN A 115 0.48 -1.11 20.85
N HIS A 116 0.09 -2.18 21.53
CA HIS A 116 0.81 -3.45 21.46
C HIS A 116 0.32 -4.28 20.27
N PRO A 117 1.21 -4.99 19.55
CA PRO A 117 0.79 -5.86 18.46
C PRO A 117 -0.17 -6.95 18.94
N VAL A 118 -1.23 -7.18 18.17
CA VAL A 118 -2.20 -8.24 18.44
C VAL A 118 -2.42 -9.09 17.20
N GLU A 119 -2.91 -10.31 17.40
CA GLU A 119 -3.22 -11.21 16.30
C GLU A 119 -4.33 -10.61 15.42
N VAL A 120 -4.16 -10.71 14.11
CA VAL A 120 -5.13 -10.24 13.12
C VAL A 120 -5.78 -11.43 12.42
N PRO A 121 -7.01 -11.27 11.89
CA PRO A 121 -7.66 -12.33 11.13
C PRO A 121 -6.83 -12.77 9.92
N GLY A 122 -6.80 -14.08 9.65
CA GLY A 122 -6.13 -14.61 8.47
C GLY A 122 -6.75 -14.14 7.16
N LEU A 123 -6.01 -14.31 6.08
CA LEU A 123 -6.45 -13.94 4.73
C LEU A 123 -6.84 -15.18 3.95
N ILE A 124 -8.05 -15.18 3.38
CA ILE A 124 -8.52 -16.23 2.48
C ILE A 124 -8.01 -15.90 1.08
N ILE A 125 -7.16 -16.77 0.55
CA ILE A 125 -6.56 -16.63 -0.78
C ILE A 125 -7.46 -17.35 -1.79
N GLU A 126 -7.83 -16.67 -2.85
CA GLU A 126 -8.71 -17.18 -3.90
C GLU A 126 -8.05 -17.01 -5.27
N GLY A 127 -7.88 -18.12 -5.99
CA GLY A 127 -7.36 -18.11 -7.34
C GLY A 127 -5.85 -18.01 -7.45
N VAL A 128 -5.36 -18.21 -8.67
CA VAL A 128 -3.92 -18.29 -8.98
C VAL A 128 -3.21 -16.97 -8.77
N THR A 129 -3.82 -15.87 -9.17
CA THR A 129 -3.21 -14.53 -9.06
C THR A 129 -2.94 -14.17 -7.61
N GLN A 130 -3.92 -14.36 -6.73
CA GLN A 130 -3.76 -14.08 -5.30
C GLN A 130 -2.73 -15.00 -4.66
N GLN A 131 -2.68 -16.26 -5.08
CA GLN A 131 -1.69 -17.21 -4.60
C GLN A 131 -0.27 -16.76 -4.95
N ILE A 132 -0.03 -16.36 -6.20
CA ILE A 132 1.26 -15.86 -6.65
C ILE A 132 1.66 -14.60 -5.88
N GLU A 133 0.74 -13.67 -5.69
CA GLU A 133 0.99 -12.46 -4.90
C GLU A 133 1.33 -12.79 -3.45
N ASN A 134 0.64 -13.75 -2.86
CA ASN A 134 0.88 -14.20 -1.50
C ASN A 134 2.26 -14.85 -1.35
N GLU A 135 2.65 -15.70 -2.27
CA GLU A 135 3.98 -16.34 -2.27
C GLU A 135 5.10 -15.30 -2.40
N SER A 136 4.93 -14.31 -3.28
CA SER A 136 5.88 -13.21 -3.43
C SER A 136 5.95 -12.35 -2.16
N ALA A 137 4.82 -12.13 -1.51
CA ALA A 137 4.76 -11.40 -0.23
C ALA A 137 5.50 -12.14 0.88
N GLN A 138 5.41 -13.45 0.92
CA GLN A 138 6.16 -14.26 1.89
C GLN A 138 7.67 -14.12 1.70
N LYS A 139 8.15 -14.04 0.45
CA LYS A 139 9.55 -13.78 0.15
C LYS A 139 9.98 -12.41 0.65
N ARG A 140 9.17 -11.38 0.41
CA ARG A 140 9.45 -10.02 0.90
C ARG A 140 9.50 -9.98 2.43
N ALA A 141 8.59 -10.68 3.10
CA ALA A 141 8.57 -10.76 4.55
C ALA A 141 9.85 -11.38 5.12
N LYS A 142 10.36 -12.43 4.48
CA LYS A 142 11.64 -13.06 4.88
C LYS A 142 12.82 -12.09 4.71
N LEU A 143 12.89 -11.39 3.59
CA LEU A 143 13.93 -10.39 3.33
C LEU A 143 13.87 -9.24 4.32
N TRP A 144 12.67 -8.77 4.65
CA TRP A 144 12.49 -7.73 5.65
C TRP A 144 13.01 -8.14 7.02
N LYS A 145 12.74 -9.38 7.44
CA LYS A 145 13.26 -9.93 8.71
C LYS A 145 14.78 -9.99 8.73
N VAL A 146 15.40 -10.42 7.62
CA VAL A 146 16.84 -10.45 7.46
C VAL A 146 17.44 -9.05 7.60
N ARG A 147 16.91 -8.08 6.86
CA ARG A 147 17.36 -6.68 6.91
C ARG A 147 17.24 -6.12 8.33
N ARG A 148 16.12 -6.36 8.98
CA ARG A 148 15.89 -5.90 10.36
C ARG A 148 16.88 -6.50 11.33
N HIS A 149 17.19 -7.78 11.20
CA HIS A 149 18.14 -8.49 12.07
C HIS A 149 19.58 -8.00 11.83
N GLU A 150 19.96 -7.80 10.57
CA GLU A 150 21.31 -7.39 10.18
C GLU A 150 21.51 -5.87 10.20
N GLY A 151 20.45 -5.08 10.30
CA GLY A 151 20.52 -3.63 10.43
C GLY A 151 20.70 -2.84 9.14
N PHE A 152 20.34 -3.44 7.99
CA PHE A 152 20.43 -2.70 6.72
C PHE A 152 19.17 -2.67 5.87
#